data_ff4095340f8f242bb910b17d9de631d7
#
_entry.id   ff4095340f8f242bb910b17d9de631d7
#
_cell.length_a   1.000
_cell.length_b   1.000
_cell.length_c   1.000
_cell.angle_alpha   90.00
_cell.angle_beta   90.00
_cell.angle_gamma   90.00
#
_symmetry.space_group_name_H-M   'P 1'
#
loop_
_entity.id
_entity.type
_entity.pdbx_description
1 polymer ?
#
loop_
_entity_poly.entity_id
_entity_poly.type
_entity_poly.pdbx_seq_one_letter_code
_entity_poly.pdbx_strand_id
1 'polypeptide(L)'
;MQTLIGYVRSGQPDLTNRQMALLLLVYLTPGPHTVRGLAHILGVSKPVITRALNTLGTLGYLRRVRDEADRRNVFVAQTSMGQDFLERFERNIDQQESASRRGTARERGILLQH
;
A
#
# COMPACT_ATOMS: atom_id res chain seq x y z
N MET A 1 11.19 -10.63 7.40
CA MET A 1 10.84 -12.00 7.03
C MET A 1 9.57 -12.48 7.68
N GLN A 2 9.47 -12.41 9.00
CA GLN A 2 8.25 -12.85 9.70
C GLN A 2 7.01 -12.10 9.30
N THR A 3 7.13 -10.80 9.05
CA THR A 3 6.00 -9.98 8.59
C THR A 3 5.45 -10.48 7.26
N LEU A 4 6.34 -10.80 6.31
CA LEU A 4 5.91 -11.33 5.01
C LEU A 4 5.29 -12.72 5.15
N ILE A 5 5.83 -13.57 6.01
CA ILE A 5 5.28 -14.89 6.27
C ILE A 5 3.87 -14.78 6.83
N GLY A 6 3.68 -13.89 7.82
CA GLY A 6 2.37 -13.66 8.40
C GLY A 6 1.37 -13.14 7.38
N TYR A 7 1.79 -12.22 6.52
CA TYR A 7 0.96 -11.68 5.47
C TYR A 7 0.51 -12.75 4.48
N VAL A 8 1.44 -13.59 4.03
CA VAL A 8 1.12 -14.68 3.10
C VAL A 8 0.16 -15.68 3.74
N ARG A 9 0.38 -16.01 5.00
CA ARG A 9 -0.49 -16.96 5.74
C ARG A 9 -1.89 -16.41 5.99
N SER A 10 -2.06 -15.09 5.93
CA SER A 10 -3.37 -14.48 6.14
C SER A 10 -4.32 -14.71 4.97
N GLY A 11 -3.84 -15.22 3.85
CA GLY A 11 -4.64 -15.44 2.66
C GLY A 11 -4.93 -14.19 1.86
N GLN A 12 -4.28 -13.09 2.17
CA GLN A 12 -4.42 -11.85 1.41
C GLN A 12 -3.64 -11.92 0.11
N PRO A 13 -4.04 -11.12 -0.91
CA PRO A 13 -3.31 -11.08 -2.18
C PRO A 13 -1.85 -10.70 -1.98
N ASP A 14 -1.00 -11.31 -2.79
CA ASP A 14 0.44 -11.07 -2.76
C ASP A 14 0.76 -9.93 -3.73
N LEU A 15 0.98 -8.74 -3.19
CA LEU A 15 1.29 -7.56 -3.99
C LEU A 15 2.79 -7.41 -4.16
N THR A 16 3.20 -6.95 -5.35
CA THR A 16 4.60 -6.56 -5.55
C THR A 16 4.93 -5.33 -4.72
N ASN A 17 6.22 -5.09 -4.51
CA ASN A 17 6.66 -3.89 -3.78
C ASN A 17 6.16 -2.62 -4.45
N ARG A 18 6.16 -2.57 -5.78
CA ARG A 18 5.67 -1.40 -6.51
C ARG A 18 4.17 -1.21 -6.33
N GLN A 19 3.40 -2.29 -6.39
CA GLN A 19 1.96 -2.23 -6.18
C GLN A 19 1.64 -1.76 -4.75
N MET A 20 2.35 -2.29 -3.77
CA MET A 20 2.16 -1.87 -2.38
C MET A 20 2.57 -0.41 -2.19
N ALA A 21 3.69 0.02 -2.78
CA ALA A 21 4.12 1.42 -2.68
C ALA A 21 3.08 2.35 -3.27
N LEU A 22 2.51 2.00 -4.42
CA LEU A 22 1.45 2.80 -5.04
C LEU A 22 0.21 2.87 -4.16
N LEU A 23 -0.20 1.74 -3.61
CA LEU A 23 -1.36 1.68 -2.73
C LEU A 23 -1.16 2.55 -1.50
N LEU A 24 -0.02 2.41 -0.83
CA LEU A 24 0.29 3.19 0.36
C LEU A 24 0.37 4.69 0.04
N LEU A 25 0.95 5.05 -1.09
CA LEU A 25 1.04 6.45 -1.49
C LEU A 25 -0.33 7.08 -1.64
N VAL A 26 -1.28 6.38 -2.26
CA VAL A 26 -2.63 6.89 -2.46
C VAL A 26 -3.37 7.03 -1.13
N TYR A 27 -3.16 6.11 -0.20
CA TYR A 27 -3.90 6.09 1.06
C TYR A 27 -3.28 6.96 2.15
N LEU A 28 -1.96 7.13 2.15
CA LEU A 28 -1.26 7.81 3.24
C LEU A 28 -0.89 9.25 2.92
N THR A 29 -0.96 9.67 1.68
CA THR A 29 -0.65 11.06 1.33
C THR A 29 -1.90 11.79 0.83
N PRO A 30 -1.99 13.11 1.06
CA PRO A 30 -3.16 13.87 0.61
C PRO A 30 -3.28 13.85 -0.91
N GLY A 31 -4.53 13.66 -1.37
CA GLY A 31 -4.85 13.77 -2.78
C GLY A 31 -5.26 15.19 -3.17
N PRO A 32 -5.76 15.34 -4.40
CA PRO A 32 -6.07 14.27 -5.34
C PRO A 32 -4.82 13.68 -5.98
N HIS A 33 -4.89 12.39 -6.33
CA HIS A 33 -3.81 11.70 -7.02
C HIS A 33 -4.17 11.46 -8.48
N THR A 34 -3.21 11.69 -9.38
CA THR A 34 -3.35 11.38 -10.81
C THR A 34 -2.33 10.33 -11.21
N VAL A 35 -2.61 9.62 -12.30
CA VAL A 35 -1.66 8.64 -12.84
C VAL A 35 -0.32 9.30 -13.11
N ARG A 36 -0.35 10.50 -13.73
CA ARG A 36 0.87 11.26 -14.04
C ARG A 36 1.63 11.65 -12.78
N GLY A 37 0.91 12.15 -11.77
CA GLY A 37 1.53 12.57 -10.51
C GLY A 37 2.17 11.41 -9.78
N LEU A 38 1.47 10.26 -9.73
CA LEU A 38 1.99 9.07 -9.08
C LEU A 38 3.24 8.53 -9.79
N ALA A 39 3.21 8.54 -11.13
CA ALA A 39 4.38 8.13 -11.92
C ALA A 39 5.59 9.02 -11.60
N HIS A 40 5.36 10.33 -11.50
CA HIS A 40 6.42 11.27 -11.18
C HIS A 40 7.00 11.01 -9.77
N ILE A 41 6.13 10.83 -8.79
CA ILE A 41 6.58 10.63 -7.40
C ILE A 41 7.37 9.33 -7.27
N LEU A 42 6.91 8.27 -7.91
CA LEU A 42 7.59 6.96 -7.84
C LEU A 42 8.76 6.84 -8.80
N GLY A 43 8.96 7.83 -9.67
CA GLY A 43 10.07 7.81 -10.62
C GLY A 43 9.95 6.72 -11.67
N VAL A 44 8.74 6.40 -12.10
CA VAL A 44 8.47 5.37 -13.10
C VAL A 44 7.63 5.93 -14.25
N SER A 45 7.49 5.18 -15.33
CA SER A 45 6.71 5.62 -16.47
C SER A 45 5.21 5.44 -16.22
N LYS A 46 4.38 6.18 -16.97
CA LYS A 46 2.94 6.03 -16.89
C LYS A 46 2.46 4.61 -17.18
N PRO A 47 2.99 3.89 -18.20
CA PRO A 47 2.58 2.50 -18.41
C PRO A 47 2.82 1.59 -17.21
N VAL A 48 3.88 1.84 -16.45
CA VAL A 48 4.17 1.07 -15.23
C VAL A 48 3.07 1.29 -14.20
N ILE A 49 2.66 2.55 -13.99
CA ILE A 49 1.57 2.87 -13.07
C ILE A 49 0.25 2.26 -13.58
N THR A 50 -0.02 2.37 -14.88
CA THR A 50 -1.25 1.82 -15.45
C THR A 50 -1.35 0.31 -15.22
N ARG A 51 -0.26 -0.43 -15.38
CA ARG A 51 -0.25 -1.87 -15.10
C ARG A 51 -0.52 -2.18 -13.64
N ALA A 52 0.11 -1.45 -12.75
CA ALA A 52 -0.15 -1.61 -11.31
C ALA A 52 -1.60 -1.29 -10.96
N LEU A 53 -2.16 -0.24 -11.55
CA LEU A 53 -3.56 0.13 -11.35
C LEU A 53 -4.53 -0.90 -11.92
N ASN A 54 -4.16 -1.56 -13.03
CA ASN A 54 -4.99 -2.65 -13.55
C ASN A 54 -5.12 -3.77 -12.54
N THR A 55 -4.03 -4.16 -11.91
CA THR A 55 -4.04 -5.20 -10.88
C THR A 55 -4.82 -4.74 -9.64
N LEU A 56 -4.49 -3.55 -9.12
CA LEU A 56 -5.14 -3.03 -7.91
C LEU A 56 -6.61 -2.74 -8.13
N GLY A 57 -6.98 -2.32 -9.35
CA GLY A 57 -8.38 -2.12 -9.71
C GLY A 57 -9.15 -3.42 -9.79
N THR A 58 -8.54 -4.48 -10.35
CA THR A 58 -9.15 -5.81 -10.39
C THR A 58 -9.41 -6.34 -8.99
N LEU A 59 -8.48 -6.08 -8.06
CA LEU A 59 -8.64 -6.46 -6.67
C LEU A 59 -9.64 -5.57 -5.92
N GLY A 60 -10.03 -4.44 -6.52
CA GLY A 60 -10.97 -3.51 -5.90
C GLY A 60 -10.33 -2.57 -4.90
N TYR A 61 -9.01 -2.47 -4.86
CA TYR A 61 -8.30 -1.66 -3.85
C TYR A 61 -8.12 -0.20 -4.24
N LEU A 62 -8.18 0.09 -5.51
CA LEU A 62 -8.17 1.45 -6.05
C LEU A 62 -9.14 1.51 -7.22
N ARG A 63 -9.62 2.70 -7.54
CA ARG A 63 -10.38 2.89 -8.77
C ARG A 63 -9.89 4.12 -9.50
N ARG A 64 -10.07 4.09 -10.81
CA ARG A 64 -9.72 5.22 -11.66
C ARG A 64 -10.97 6.04 -11.96
N VAL A 65 -10.81 7.35 -11.89
CA VAL A 65 -11.89 8.29 -12.20
C VAL A 65 -11.37 9.24 -13.26
N ARG A 66 -12.04 9.26 -14.40
CA ARG A 66 -11.65 10.15 -15.48
C ARG A 66 -11.97 11.60 -15.11
N ASP A 67 -11.04 12.50 -15.42
CA ASP A 67 -11.26 13.92 -15.26
C ASP A 67 -12.07 14.42 -16.45
N GLU A 68 -13.31 14.84 -16.20
CA GLU A 68 -14.19 15.31 -17.26
C GLU A 68 -13.73 16.64 -17.83
N ALA A 69 -13.05 17.45 -17.03
CA ALA A 69 -12.53 18.74 -17.49
C ALA A 69 -11.31 18.57 -18.39
N ASP A 70 -10.48 17.55 -18.12
CA ASP A 70 -9.31 17.25 -18.93
C ASP A 70 -9.14 15.72 -19.03
N ARG A 71 -9.57 15.17 -20.16
CA ARG A 71 -9.58 13.72 -20.38
C ARG A 71 -8.18 13.09 -20.38
N ARG A 72 -7.13 13.90 -20.44
CA ARG A 72 -5.76 13.39 -20.34
C ARG A 72 -5.39 13.04 -18.91
N ASN A 73 -6.13 13.55 -17.93
CA ASN A 73 -5.93 13.24 -16.53
C ASN A 73 -6.83 12.09 -16.10
N VAL A 74 -6.25 11.17 -15.35
CA VAL A 74 -7.00 10.11 -14.70
C VAL A 74 -6.70 10.20 -13.21
N PHE A 75 -7.72 10.40 -12.41
CA PHE A 75 -7.59 10.39 -10.96
C PHE A 75 -7.62 8.98 -10.43
N VAL A 76 -6.91 8.77 -9.34
CA VAL A 76 -6.86 7.49 -8.63
C VAL A 76 -7.50 7.70 -7.28
N ALA A 77 -8.57 6.96 -7.02
CA ALA A 77 -9.36 7.12 -5.81
C ALA A 77 -9.28 5.88 -4.93
N GLN A 78 -9.42 6.10 -3.62
CA GLN A 78 -9.52 5.06 -2.62
C GLN A 78 -10.87 4.33 -2.73
N THR A 79 -10.90 3.11 -2.20
CA THR A 79 -12.12 2.32 -2.06
C THR A 79 -12.21 1.80 -0.64
N SER A 80 -13.42 1.46 -0.20
CA SER A 80 -13.59 0.86 1.12
C SER A 80 -12.89 -0.50 1.21
N MET A 81 -12.86 -1.25 0.11
CA MET A 81 -12.18 -2.54 0.07
C MET A 81 -10.67 -2.39 0.22
N GLY A 82 -10.08 -1.37 -0.40
CA GLY A 82 -8.67 -1.08 -0.26
C GLY A 82 -8.32 -0.63 1.16
N GLN A 83 -9.19 0.17 1.77
CA GLN A 83 -9.00 0.59 3.14
C GLN A 83 -9.03 -0.61 4.08
N ASP A 84 -9.97 -1.52 3.91
CA ASP A 84 -10.07 -2.75 4.70
C ASP A 84 -8.83 -3.62 4.53
N PHE A 85 -8.33 -3.73 3.29
CA PHE A 85 -7.12 -4.48 3.02
C PHE A 85 -5.93 -3.91 3.79
N LEU A 86 -5.74 -2.59 3.74
CA LEU A 86 -4.63 -1.95 4.42
C LEU A 86 -4.74 -2.05 5.94
N GLU A 87 -5.94 -1.95 6.49
CA GLU A 87 -6.14 -2.14 7.92
C GLU A 87 -5.74 -3.55 8.36
N ARG A 88 -6.10 -4.57 7.57
CA ARG A 88 -5.69 -5.94 7.86
C ARG A 88 -4.20 -6.14 7.70
N PHE A 89 -3.63 -5.54 6.66
CA PHE A 89 -2.19 -5.60 6.44
C PHE A 89 -1.43 -4.96 7.60
N GLU A 90 -1.87 -3.79 8.05
CA GLU A 90 -1.28 -3.08 9.18
C GLU A 90 -1.38 -3.91 10.47
N ARG A 91 -2.51 -4.54 10.73
CA ARG A 91 -2.67 -5.41 11.89
C ARG A 91 -1.73 -6.61 11.85
N ASN A 92 -1.53 -7.19 10.68
CA ASN A 92 -0.60 -8.31 10.52
C ASN A 92 0.83 -7.86 10.82
N ILE A 93 1.23 -6.69 10.34
CA ILE A 93 2.54 -6.13 10.64
C ILE A 93 2.68 -5.86 12.13
N ASP A 94 1.70 -5.22 12.74
CA ASP A 94 1.71 -4.91 14.17
C ASP A 94 1.82 -6.17 15.02
N GLN A 95 1.09 -7.21 14.68
CA GLN A 95 1.16 -8.48 15.40
C GLN A 95 2.53 -9.11 15.29
N GLN A 96 3.13 -9.10 14.12
CA GLN A 96 4.46 -9.64 13.91
C GLN A 96 5.52 -8.82 14.65
N GLU A 97 5.41 -7.51 14.60
CA GLU A 97 6.32 -6.62 15.31
C GLU A 97 6.19 -6.78 16.82
N SER A 98 4.97 -6.88 17.34
CA SER A 98 4.73 -7.08 18.76
C SER A 98 5.36 -8.40 19.26
N ALA A 99 5.18 -9.47 18.48
CA ALA A 99 5.80 -10.74 18.82
C ALA A 99 7.33 -10.66 18.80
N SER A 100 7.88 -9.97 17.78
CA SER A 100 9.32 -9.77 17.67
C SER A 100 9.86 -8.91 18.81
N ARG A 101 9.15 -7.82 19.15
CA ARG A 101 9.56 -6.93 20.24
C ARG A 101 9.58 -7.64 21.59
N ARG A 102 8.60 -8.49 21.86
CA ARG A 102 8.57 -9.23 23.12
C ARG A 102 9.76 -10.17 23.24
N GLY A 103 10.20 -10.75 22.12
CA GLY A 103 11.40 -11.59 22.11
C GLY A 103 12.68 -10.81 22.31
N THR A 104 12.80 -9.62 21.70
CA THR A 104 14.03 -8.83 21.72
C THR A 104 14.07 -7.79 22.85
N ALA A 105 12.94 -7.41 23.42
CA ALA A 105 12.89 -6.43 24.50
C ALA A 105 13.67 -6.87 25.73
N ARG A 106 13.72 -8.16 25.99
CA ARG A 106 14.52 -8.70 27.10
C ARG A 106 16.02 -8.47 26.91
N GLU A 107 16.44 -8.45 25.66
CA GLU A 107 17.87 -8.30 25.34
C GLU A 107 18.29 -6.87 25.19
N ARG A 108 17.35 -6.00 24.78
CA ARG A 108 17.66 -4.63 24.43
C ARG A 108 16.78 -3.60 25.10
N GLY A 109 16.26 -3.91 26.27
CA GLY A 109 15.32 -3.02 26.94
C GLY A 109 15.80 -1.58 27.05
N ILE A 110 17.08 -1.37 27.21
CA ILE A 110 17.66 -0.03 27.35
C ILE A 110 17.67 0.71 26.03
N LEU A 111 17.85 0.03 24.92
CA LEU A 111 17.97 0.67 23.61
C LEU A 111 16.65 1.13 23.04
N LEU A 112 15.55 0.71 23.61
CA LEU A 112 14.20 1.00 23.10
C LEU A 112 13.46 2.03 23.94
N GLN A 113 14.15 2.78 24.77
CA GLN A 113 13.54 3.72 25.69
C GLN A 113 13.45 5.14 25.14
N HIS A 114 13.06 5.33 23.94
CA HIS A 114 12.86 6.71 23.44
C HIS A 114 11.89 6.76 22.29
#